data_fdfb5f38a3a971b68260c99496ea0969
#
_entry.id   fdfb5f38a3a971b68260c99496ea0969
#
_cell.length_a   1.000
_cell.length_b   1.000
_cell.length_c   1.000
_cell.angle_alpha   90.00
_cell.angle_beta   90.00
_cell.angle_gamma   90.00
#
_symmetry.space_group_name_H-M   'P 1'
#
loop_
_entity.id
_entity.type
_entity.pdbx_description
1 polymer ?
#
loop_
_entity_poly.entity_id
_entity_poly.type
_entity_poly.pdbx_seq_one_letter_code
_entity_poly.pdbx_strand_id
1 'polypeptide(L)'
;LPVYLFHNGEGFSNRYNIGFISASQEKFSTKPDIYPLMHEIGHRWLGEWTLLIDDGQPGAYFIKETLNEFMTLMFIRFVCGNAYYETQLDWCKSEYEKIKGTPQDEPLVNVVLNNNNTVIYRKGPLALLRIAEQIGYGELMSIISRFYKEYAGKYPLKYTDFIDMVNESHAGVGDQLDLLLTAQSL
;
A
#
# COMPACT_ATOMS: atom_id res chain seq x y z
N LEU A 1 2.16 -10.12 -17.94
CA LEU A 1 2.01 -10.92 -16.74
C LEU A 1 0.79 -11.82 -16.91
N PRO A 2 0.93 -13.19 -16.87
CA PRO A 2 -0.23 -14.05 -16.96
C PRO A 2 -1.07 -13.98 -15.66
N VAL A 3 -2.40 -13.95 -15.84
CA VAL A 3 -3.37 -14.07 -14.74
C VAL A 3 -3.99 -15.45 -14.83
N TYR A 4 -3.87 -16.23 -13.76
CA TYR A 4 -4.48 -17.56 -13.68
C TYR A 4 -5.71 -17.51 -12.77
N LEU A 5 -6.82 -18.00 -13.28
CA LEU A 5 -8.09 -18.10 -12.54
C LEU A 5 -8.22 -19.51 -11.97
N PHE A 6 -8.49 -19.61 -10.67
CA PHE A 6 -8.68 -20.87 -9.97
C PHE A 6 -10.14 -21.02 -9.53
N HIS A 7 -10.69 -22.22 -9.65
CA HIS A 7 -12.13 -22.45 -9.46
C HIS A 7 -12.59 -22.35 -7.99
N ASN A 8 -11.70 -22.48 -7.01
CA ASN A 8 -12.04 -22.48 -5.58
C ASN A 8 -11.11 -21.61 -4.72
N GLY A 9 -10.51 -20.57 -5.32
CA GLY A 9 -9.62 -19.69 -4.59
C GLY A 9 -10.37 -18.58 -3.85
N GLU A 10 -10.06 -18.35 -2.59
CA GLU A 10 -10.50 -17.15 -1.87
C GLU A 10 -9.49 -16.02 -2.06
N GLY A 11 -9.84 -15.04 -2.89
CA GLY A 11 -9.06 -13.83 -3.06
C GLY A 11 -8.03 -13.85 -4.20
N PHE A 12 -7.14 -12.89 -4.15
CA PHE A 12 -6.03 -12.69 -5.08
C PHE A 12 -4.71 -12.97 -4.37
N SER A 13 -3.74 -13.47 -5.12
CA SER A 13 -2.39 -13.68 -4.62
C SER A 13 -1.38 -13.53 -5.76
N ASN A 14 -0.31 -12.80 -5.51
CA ASN A 14 0.82 -12.74 -6.43
C ASN A 14 1.88 -13.77 -6.02
N ARG A 15 2.20 -14.68 -6.92
CA ARG A 15 3.27 -15.65 -6.75
C ARG A 15 4.54 -15.11 -7.42
N TYR A 16 5.28 -14.29 -6.70
CA TYR A 16 6.48 -13.63 -7.20
C TYR A 16 7.48 -14.59 -7.88
N ASN A 17 7.68 -15.74 -7.26
CA ASN A 17 8.69 -16.73 -7.71
C ASN A 17 8.42 -17.27 -9.11
N ILE A 18 7.20 -17.25 -9.56
CA ILE A 18 6.79 -17.83 -10.84
C ILE A 18 6.10 -16.82 -11.77
N GLY A 19 6.02 -15.57 -11.33
CA GLY A 19 5.64 -14.45 -12.19
C GLY A 19 4.20 -14.47 -12.67
N PHE A 20 3.25 -14.97 -11.86
CA PHE A 20 1.83 -14.94 -12.18
C PHE A 20 0.99 -14.37 -11.03
N ILE A 21 -0.22 -13.94 -11.34
CA ILE A 21 -1.25 -13.57 -10.37
C ILE A 21 -2.28 -14.69 -10.36
N SER A 22 -2.66 -15.16 -9.16
CA SER A 22 -3.78 -16.05 -8.98
C SER A 22 -5.02 -15.30 -8.53
N ALA A 23 -6.18 -15.64 -9.07
CA ALA A 23 -7.45 -15.01 -8.73
C ALA A 23 -8.57 -16.05 -8.68
N SER A 24 -9.56 -15.82 -7.82
CA SER A 24 -10.77 -16.62 -7.83
C SER A 24 -11.54 -16.39 -9.13
N GLN A 25 -11.79 -17.46 -9.90
CA GLN A 25 -12.55 -17.39 -11.14
C GLN A 25 -13.95 -16.81 -10.91
N GLU A 26 -14.59 -17.19 -9.83
CA GLU A 26 -15.94 -16.73 -9.50
C GLU A 26 -15.99 -15.23 -9.24
N LYS A 27 -15.05 -14.71 -8.42
CA LYS A 27 -14.95 -13.27 -8.15
C LYS A 27 -14.57 -12.46 -9.39
N PHE A 28 -13.74 -13.03 -10.28
CA PHE A 28 -13.26 -12.33 -11.47
C PHE A 28 -14.26 -12.32 -12.62
N SER A 29 -15.05 -13.40 -12.80
CA SER A 29 -15.94 -13.54 -13.96
C SER A 29 -17.31 -12.90 -13.77
N THR A 30 -17.85 -12.85 -12.56
CA THR A 30 -19.21 -12.33 -12.30
C THR A 30 -19.26 -10.81 -12.12
N LYS A 31 -18.20 -10.23 -11.56
CA LYS A 31 -18.04 -8.78 -11.39
C LYS A 31 -16.56 -8.53 -11.16
N PRO A 32 -15.76 -8.38 -12.22
CA PRO A 32 -14.31 -8.22 -12.04
C PRO A 32 -14.03 -6.99 -11.18
N ASP A 33 -13.64 -7.24 -9.94
CA ASP A 33 -13.13 -6.20 -9.07
C ASP A 33 -11.68 -5.94 -9.50
N ILE A 34 -11.48 -4.85 -10.20
CA ILE A 34 -10.16 -4.47 -10.70
C ILE A 34 -9.21 -4.10 -9.57
N TYR A 35 -9.74 -3.73 -8.40
CA TYR A 35 -8.93 -3.23 -7.28
C TYR A 35 -7.90 -4.26 -6.78
N PRO A 36 -8.30 -5.50 -6.39
CA PRO A 36 -7.32 -6.50 -5.96
C PRO A 36 -6.33 -6.88 -7.06
N LEU A 37 -6.77 -6.90 -8.32
CA LEU A 37 -5.89 -7.19 -9.45
C LEU A 37 -4.81 -6.11 -9.60
N MET A 38 -5.16 -4.83 -9.47
CA MET A 38 -4.20 -3.73 -9.56
C MET A 38 -3.22 -3.74 -8.38
N HIS A 39 -3.69 -4.09 -7.18
CA HIS A 39 -2.84 -4.29 -6.03
C HIS A 39 -1.76 -5.35 -6.30
N GLU A 40 -2.15 -6.53 -6.77
CA GLU A 40 -1.21 -7.61 -7.09
C GLU A 40 -0.26 -7.25 -8.25
N ILE A 41 -0.73 -6.49 -9.23
CA ILE A 41 0.14 -5.97 -10.29
C ILE A 41 1.17 -4.99 -9.72
N GLY A 42 0.75 -4.13 -8.78
CA GLY A 42 1.59 -3.14 -8.12
C GLY A 42 2.81 -3.74 -7.41
N HIS A 43 2.70 -4.96 -6.88
CA HIS A 43 3.82 -5.68 -6.28
C HIS A 43 4.99 -5.97 -7.24
N ARG A 44 4.83 -5.72 -8.54
CA ARG A 44 5.93 -5.76 -9.50
C ARG A 44 6.94 -4.62 -9.31
N TRP A 45 6.48 -3.54 -8.70
CA TRP A 45 7.32 -2.37 -8.37
C TRP A 45 7.59 -2.28 -6.87
N LEU A 46 6.56 -2.48 -6.06
CA LEU A 46 6.65 -2.43 -4.59
C LEU A 46 6.41 -3.83 -4.04
N GLY A 47 7.46 -4.44 -3.49
CA GLY A 47 7.37 -5.78 -2.92
C GLY A 47 8.73 -6.45 -2.80
N GLU A 48 8.74 -7.70 -2.32
CA GLU A 48 9.89 -8.46 -1.88
C GLU A 48 11.06 -8.57 -2.87
N TRP A 49 10.79 -8.45 -4.17
CA TRP A 49 11.81 -8.63 -5.20
C TRP A 49 12.52 -7.35 -5.61
N THR A 50 11.92 -6.23 -5.33
CA THR A 50 12.41 -4.93 -5.80
C THR A 50 12.85 -4.05 -4.65
N LEU A 51 12.08 -3.99 -3.60
CA LEU A 51 12.40 -3.24 -2.38
C LEU A 51 12.70 -4.23 -1.26
N LEU A 52 14.00 -4.47 -1.03
CA LEU A 52 14.50 -5.53 -0.16
C LEU A 52 14.53 -5.08 1.30
N ILE A 53 13.38 -5.17 1.96
CA ILE A 53 13.23 -4.97 3.40
C ILE A 53 12.85 -6.28 4.07
N ASP A 54 13.49 -6.62 5.19
CA ASP A 54 13.18 -7.83 5.97
C ASP A 54 11.84 -7.69 6.68
N ASP A 55 11.03 -8.75 6.71
CA ASP A 55 9.71 -8.77 7.33
C ASP A 55 9.69 -8.42 8.81
N GLY A 56 10.77 -8.71 9.52
CA GLY A 56 10.94 -8.38 10.93
C GLY A 56 11.36 -6.93 11.21
N GLN A 57 11.63 -6.13 10.18
CA GLN A 57 12.01 -4.74 10.35
C GLN A 57 10.78 -3.85 10.58
N PRO A 58 10.88 -2.82 11.47
CA PRO A 58 9.82 -1.83 11.59
C PRO A 58 9.47 -1.21 10.23
N GLY A 59 8.17 -1.07 9.95
CA GLY A 59 7.68 -0.48 8.72
C GLY A 59 7.86 -1.34 7.46
N ALA A 60 8.23 -2.62 7.56
CA ALA A 60 8.36 -3.51 6.41
C ALA A 60 7.08 -3.54 5.57
N TYR A 61 5.93 -3.66 6.22
CA TYR A 61 4.64 -3.72 5.53
C TYR A 61 4.11 -2.35 5.08
N PHE A 62 4.62 -1.26 5.63
CA PHE A 62 4.45 0.06 5.04
C PHE A 62 5.08 0.10 3.63
N ILE A 63 6.32 -0.36 3.49
CA ILE A 63 7.03 -0.38 2.19
C ILE A 63 6.39 -1.38 1.23
N LYS A 64 6.10 -2.61 1.68
CA LYS A 64 5.66 -3.70 0.81
C LYS A 64 4.19 -3.58 0.40
N GLU A 65 3.34 -3.18 1.33
CA GLU A 65 1.89 -3.27 1.18
C GLU A 65 1.21 -1.90 1.14
N THR A 66 1.53 -1.02 2.12
CA THR A 66 0.82 0.26 2.24
C THR A 66 1.13 1.21 1.08
N LEU A 67 2.39 1.33 0.65
CA LEU A 67 2.73 2.12 -0.53
C LEU A 67 2.04 1.56 -1.78
N ASN A 68 1.98 0.23 -1.91
CA ASN A 68 1.30 -0.43 -3.02
C ASN A 68 -0.21 -0.18 -3.00
N GLU A 69 -0.83 -0.24 -1.83
CA GLU A 69 -2.26 0.04 -1.67
C GLU A 69 -2.60 1.50 -2.01
N PHE A 70 -1.76 2.45 -1.59
CA PHE A 70 -1.90 3.85 -1.99
C PHE A 70 -1.78 4.03 -3.52
N MET A 71 -0.78 3.40 -4.15
CA MET A 71 -0.64 3.43 -5.60
C MET A 71 -1.84 2.83 -6.30
N THR A 72 -2.41 1.75 -5.76
CA THR A 72 -3.62 1.11 -6.27
C THR A 72 -4.80 2.08 -6.25
N LEU A 73 -5.00 2.80 -5.15
CA LEU A 73 -6.02 3.85 -5.06
C LEU A 73 -5.82 4.95 -6.11
N MET A 74 -4.59 5.41 -6.32
CA MET A 74 -4.29 6.42 -7.33
C MET A 74 -4.51 5.91 -8.75
N PHE A 75 -4.13 4.67 -9.04
CA PHE A 75 -4.38 4.02 -10.32
C PHE A 75 -5.89 3.90 -10.60
N ILE A 76 -6.66 3.44 -9.62
CA ILE A 76 -8.12 3.35 -9.70
C ILE A 76 -8.74 4.72 -9.99
N ARG A 77 -8.29 5.76 -9.32
CA ARG A 77 -8.75 7.13 -9.57
C ARG A 77 -8.51 7.57 -11.01
N PHE A 78 -7.34 7.24 -11.55
CA PHE A 78 -6.96 7.61 -12.91
C PHE A 78 -7.70 6.79 -13.99
N VAL A 79 -7.83 5.47 -13.80
CA VAL A 79 -8.35 4.55 -14.83
C VAL A 79 -9.86 4.39 -14.76
N CYS A 80 -10.40 4.25 -13.53
CA CYS A 80 -11.83 3.96 -13.31
C CYS A 80 -12.66 5.22 -12.99
N GLY A 81 -11.97 6.36 -12.76
CA GLY A 81 -12.61 7.64 -12.47
C GLY A 81 -12.96 7.84 -10.99
N ASN A 82 -13.33 9.10 -10.68
CA ASN A 82 -13.53 9.53 -9.30
C ASN A 82 -14.65 8.76 -8.58
N ALA A 83 -15.74 8.42 -9.22
CA ALA A 83 -16.86 7.75 -8.55
C ALA A 83 -16.47 6.38 -7.97
N TYR A 84 -15.69 5.58 -8.71
CA TYR A 84 -15.21 4.30 -8.19
C TYR A 84 -14.12 4.51 -7.13
N TYR A 85 -13.22 5.47 -7.32
CA TYR A 85 -12.23 5.85 -6.32
C TYR A 85 -12.86 6.25 -4.99
N GLU A 86 -13.87 7.13 -4.99
CA GLU A 86 -14.58 7.56 -3.77
C GLU A 86 -15.24 6.37 -3.05
N THR A 87 -15.83 5.44 -3.81
CA THR A 87 -16.38 4.20 -3.23
C THR A 87 -15.32 3.39 -2.47
N GLN A 88 -14.12 3.24 -3.05
CA GLN A 88 -13.03 2.51 -2.41
C GLN A 88 -12.47 3.29 -1.21
N LEU A 89 -12.36 4.60 -1.32
CA LEU A 89 -11.90 5.45 -0.24
C LEU A 89 -12.87 5.45 0.95
N ASP A 90 -14.17 5.55 0.70
CA ASP A 90 -15.20 5.48 1.75
C ASP A 90 -15.19 4.12 2.45
N TRP A 91 -14.98 3.04 1.70
CA TRP A 91 -14.79 1.72 2.27
C TRP A 91 -13.53 1.69 3.16
N CYS A 92 -12.39 2.19 2.69
CA CYS A 92 -11.17 2.28 3.51
C CYS A 92 -11.41 3.03 4.83
N LYS A 93 -12.08 4.19 4.77
CA LYS A 93 -12.42 4.99 5.94
C LYS A 93 -13.33 4.22 6.89
N SER A 94 -14.39 3.60 6.36
CA SER A 94 -15.36 2.86 7.16
C SER A 94 -14.74 1.66 7.88
N GLU A 95 -13.81 0.94 7.23
CA GLU A 95 -13.11 -0.18 7.87
C GLU A 95 -12.13 0.30 8.96
N TYR A 96 -11.43 1.41 8.71
CA TYR A 96 -10.55 1.98 9.74
C TYR A 96 -11.32 2.51 10.95
N GLU A 97 -12.44 3.20 10.76
CA GLU A 97 -13.27 3.72 11.86
C GLU A 97 -13.77 2.63 12.82
N LYS A 98 -13.88 1.36 12.38
CA LYS A 98 -14.25 0.23 13.24
C LYS A 98 -13.20 -0.10 14.30
N ILE A 99 -11.93 0.18 14.01
CA ILE A 99 -10.82 -0.13 14.92
C ILE A 99 -10.22 1.11 15.57
N LYS A 100 -10.49 2.29 15.06
CA LYS A 100 -9.92 3.56 15.52
C LYS A 100 -10.11 3.78 17.01
N GLY A 101 -9.02 4.06 17.73
CA GLY A 101 -9.00 4.24 19.17
C GLY A 101 -9.20 2.97 20.00
N THR A 102 -9.31 1.80 19.38
CA THR A 102 -9.33 0.50 20.07
C THR A 102 -7.92 -0.07 20.24
N PRO A 103 -7.71 -1.15 21.00
CA PRO A 103 -6.42 -1.82 21.05
C PRO A 103 -5.91 -2.39 19.73
N GLN A 104 -6.78 -2.52 18.72
CA GLN A 104 -6.42 -2.95 17.37
C GLN A 104 -5.85 -1.80 16.52
N ASP A 105 -6.05 -0.54 16.92
CA ASP A 105 -5.48 0.62 16.25
C ASP A 105 -4.04 0.84 16.72
N GLU A 106 -3.13 0.07 16.22
CA GLU A 106 -1.71 0.10 16.59
C GLU A 106 -0.87 0.91 15.59
N PRO A 107 0.37 1.33 15.97
CA PRO A 107 1.32 1.93 15.06
C PRO A 107 1.60 1.03 13.86
N LEU A 108 1.51 1.57 12.66
CA LEU A 108 1.69 0.80 11.42
C LEU A 108 3.09 0.20 11.32
N VAL A 109 4.11 0.92 11.80
CA VAL A 109 5.50 0.46 11.77
C VAL A 109 5.73 -0.83 12.56
N ASN A 110 4.85 -1.18 13.51
CA ASN A 110 4.94 -2.37 14.33
C ASN A 110 4.16 -3.57 13.77
N VAL A 111 3.33 -3.34 12.75
CA VAL A 111 2.45 -4.40 12.22
C VAL A 111 3.23 -5.36 11.35
N VAL A 112 3.00 -6.64 11.54
CA VAL A 112 3.46 -7.72 10.66
C VAL A 112 2.29 -8.31 9.88
N LEU A 113 2.59 -8.95 8.74
CA LEU A 113 1.57 -9.49 7.84
C LEU A 113 0.61 -10.45 8.58
N ASN A 114 -0.67 -10.34 8.24
CA ASN A 114 -1.77 -11.12 8.80
C ASN A 114 -2.10 -10.87 10.28
N ASN A 115 -1.38 -9.98 10.96
CA ASN A 115 -1.73 -9.63 12.33
C ASN A 115 -2.78 -8.51 12.38
N ASN A 116 -2.66 -7.51 11.48
CA ASN A 116 -3.58 -6.37 11.48
C ASN A 116 -3.71 -5.77 10.06
N ASN A 117 -4.43 -6.46 9.21
CA ASN A 117 -4.63 -6.04 7.82
C ASN A 117 -5.34 -4.67 7.70
N THR A 118 -6.22 -4.33 8.65
CA THR A 118 -6.89 -3.02 8.62
C THR A 118 -5.89 -1.88 8.80
N VAL A 119 -4.87 -2.03 9.63
CA VAL A 119 -3.83 -1.02 9.77
C VAL A 119 -2.99 -0.92 8.49
N ILE A 120 -2.55 -2.04 7.91
CA ILE A 120 -1.74 -2.07 6.69
C ILE A 120 -2.48 -1.48 5.50
N TYR A 121 -3.70 -2.00 5.23
CA TYR A 121 -4.42 -1.75 3.98
C TYR A 121 -5.47 -0.63 4.07
N ARG A 122 -5.74 -0.07 5.26
CA ARG A 122 -6.73 1.01 5.43
C ARG A 122 -6.15 2.23 6.11
N LYS A 123 -5.64 2.09 7.33
CA LYS A 123 -5.01 3.20 8.05
C LYS A 123 -3.79 3.77 7.30
N GLY A 124 -2.90 2.91 6.83
CA GLY A 124 -1.69 3.31 6.12
C GLY A 124 -1.95 4.17 4.88
N PRO A 125 -2.78 3.75 3.93
CA PRO A 125 -3.17 4.58 2.79
C PRO A 125 -3.83 5.90 3.19
N LEU A 126 -4.63 5.94 4.27
CA LEU A 126 -5.21 7.19 4.77
C LEU A 126 -4.15 8.15 5.30
N ALA A 127 -3.08 7.64 5.94
CA ALA A 127 -1.92 8.46 6.32
C ALA A 127 -1.23 9.07 5.09
N LEU A 128 -0.98 8.26 4.05
CA LEU A 128 -0.39 8.74 2.79
C LEU A 128 -1.29 9.74 2.06
N LEU A 129 -2.62 9.56 2.11
CA LEU A 129 -3.58 10.51 1.53
C LEU A 129 -3.48 11.88 2.20
N ARG A 130 -3.32 11.97 3.53
CA ARG A 130 -3.09 13.25 4.23
C ARG A 130 -1.83 13.96 3.74
N ILE A 131 -0.76 13.20 3.51
CA ILE A 131 0.47 13.75 2.93
C ILE A 131 0.22 14.21 1.49
N ALA A 132 -0.46 13.39 0.68
CA ALA A 132 -0.80 13.73 -0.70
C ALA A 132 -1.70 14.98 -0.82
N GLU A 133 -2.59 15.21 0.14
CA GLU A 133 -3.41 16.44 0.22
C GLU A 133 -2.55 17.67 0.51
N GLN A 134 -1.45 17.52 1.24
CA GLN A 134 -0.53 18.62 1.57
C GLN A 134 0.42 18.97 0.44
N ILE A 135 1.07 17.97 -0.20
CA ILE A 135 2.10 18.21 -1.21
C ILE A 135 1.63 18.00 -2.65
N GLY A 136 0.43 17.46 -2.83
CA GLY A 136 -0.12 17.07 -4.13
C GLY A 136 0.04 15.58 -4.44
N TYR A 137 -1.03 14.97 -5.00
CA TYR A 137 -1.05 13.54 -5.34
C TYR A 137 0.04 13.15 -6.35
N GLY A 138 0.23 13.98 -7.38
CA GLY A 138 1.25 13.75 -8.40
C GLY A 138 2.67 13.81 -7.84
N GLU A 139 2.90 14.70 -6.88
CA GLU A 139 4.20 14.85 -6.22
C GLU A 139 4.52 13.62 -5.36
N LEU A 140 3.58 13.15 -4.52
CA LEU A 140 3.81 11.95 -3.74
C LEU A 140 4.05 10.72 -4.63
N MET A 141 3.32 10.58 -5.75
CA MET A 141 3.55 9.53 -6.74
C MET A 141 4.94 9.63 -7.39
N SER A 142 5.43 10.86 -7.63
CA SER A 142 6.79 11.11 -8.12
C SER A 142 7.85 10.67 -7.11
N ILE A 143 7.65 10.98 -5.83
CA ILE A 143 8.53 10.55 -4.74
C ILE A 143 8.57 9.01 -4.65
N ILE A 144 7.41 8.32 -4.68
CA ILE A 144 7.33 6.85 -4.69
C ILE A 144 8.10 6.27 -5.89
N SER A 145 7.91 6.86 -7.09
CA SER A 145 8.64 6.42 -8.30
C SER A 145 10.16 6.62 -8.18
N ARG A 146 10.60 7.74 -7.58
CA ARG A 146 12.01 8.01 -7.32
C ARG A 146 12.57 7.03 -6.31
N PHE A 147 11.85 6.78 -5.22
CA PHE A 147 12.21 5.81 -4.20
C PHE A 147 12.43 4.41 -4.79
N TYR A 148 11.49 3.93 -5.59
CA TYR A 148 11.64 2.68 -6.31
C TYR A 148 12.91 2.66 -7.17
N LYS A 149 13.12 3.67 -8.00
CA LYS A 149 14.30 3.74 -8.90
C LYS A 149 15.62 3.76 -8.15
N GLU A 150 15.64 4.41 -7.00
CA GLU A 150 16.85 4.56 -6.21
C GLU A 150 17.16 3.32 -5.38
N TYR A 151 16.14 2.69 -4.78
CA TYR A 151 16.32 1.62 -3.80
C TYR A 151 16.06 0.21 -4.34
N ALA A 152 15.57 0.06 -5.58
CA ALA A 152 15.38 -1.27 -6.18
C ALA A 152 16.68 -2.09 -6.17
N GLY A 153 16.63 -3.26 -5.55
CA GLY A 153 17.77 -4.17 -5.39
C GLY A 153 18.81 -3.75 -4.35
N LYS A 154 18.62 -2.63 -3.63
CA LYS A 154 19.50 -2.24 -2.52
C LYS A 154 19.05 -2.93 -1.22
N TYR A 155 20.02 -3.43 -0.46
CA TYR A 155 19.82 -4.08 0.83
C TYR A 155 20.90 -3.65 1.83
N PRO A 156 20.61 -3.45 3.11
CA PRO A 156 19.26 -3.45 3.70
C PRO A 156 18.50 -2.15 3.41
N LEU A 157 17.19 -2.26 3.17
CA LEU A 157 16.26 -1.15 3.05
C LEU A 157 15.52 -0.93 4.37
N LYS A 158 15.28 0.33 4.75
CA LYS A 158 14.48 0.72 5.92
C LYS A 158 13.33 1.60 5.48
N TYR A 159 12.22 1.59 6.24
CA TYR A 159 11.12 2.51 5.94
C TYR A 159 11.53 3.98 6.12
N THR A 160 12.48 4.26 7.00
CA THR A 160 13.04 5.61 7.20
C THR A 160 13.73 6.16 5.96
N ASP A 161 14.24 5.29 5.05
CA ASP A 161 14.79 5.76 3.78
C ASP A 161 13.72 6.44 2.91
N PHE A 162 12.46 5.99 3.02
CA PHE A 162 11.34 6.67 2.37
C PHE A 162 10.99 7.99 3.08
N ILE A 163 11.00 8.00 4.40
CA ILE A 163 10.80 9.22 5.21
C ILE A 163 11.82 10.29 4.84
N ASP A 164 13.10 9.92 4.77
CA ASP A 164 14.19 10.82 4.41
C ASP A 164 13.99 11.38 2.99
N MET A 165 13.60 10.55 2.03
CA MET A 165 13.32 11.00 0.66
C MET A 165 12.14 11.97 0.58
N VAL A 166 11.10 11.79 1.40
CA VAL A 166 9.99 12.75 1.51
C VAL A 166 10.51 14.07 2.08
N ASN A 167 11.34 14.05 3.13
CA ASN A 167 11.96 15.25 3.73
C ASN A 167 12.90 15.97 2.76
N GLU A 168 13.67 15.25 1.95
CA GLU A 168 14.50 15.84 0.91
C GLU A 168 13.69 16.63 -0.13
N SER A 169 12.49 16.14 -0.44
CA SER A 169 11.58 16.79 -1.40
C SER A 169 10.81 17.93 -0.75
N HIS A 170 10.35 17.75 0.48
CA HIS A 170 9.50 18.66 1.24
C HIS A 170 9.88 18.62 2.71
N ALA A 171 10.71 19.60 3.15
CA ALA A 171 11.26 19.66 4.49
C ALA A 171 10.17 19.55 5.59
N GLY A 172 10.33 18.61 6.50
CA GLY A 172 9.41 18.34 7.62
C GLY A 172 8.16 17.53 7.27
N VAL A 173 7.89 17.24 6.00
CA VAL A 173 6.73 16.44 5.59
C VAL A 173 6.96 14.96 5.85
N GLY A 174 8.20 14.48 5.67
CA GLY A 174 8.59 13.13 6.07
C GLY A 174 8.40 12.90 7.57
N ASP A 175 8.80 13.86 8.40
CA ASP A 175 8.59 13.77 9.87
C ASP A 175 7.10 13.69 10.22
N GLN A 176 6.24 14.42 9.50
CA GLN A 176 4.80 14.31 9.69
C GLN A 176 4.28 12.93 9.28
N LEU A 177 4.78 12.37 8.19
CA LEU A 177 4.45 11.00 7.78
C LEU A 177 4.90 10.00 8.85
N ASP A 178 6.13 10.11 9.35
CA ASP A 178 6.65 9.23 10.41
C ASP A 178 5.77 9.29 11.67
N LEU A 179 5.35 10.47 12.09
CA LEU A 179 4.40 10.64 13.18
C LEU A 179 3.06 9.90 12.92
N LEU A 180 2.53 9.95 11.71
CA LEU A 180 1.29 9.23 11.35
C LEU A 180 1.49 7.71 11.36
N LEU A 181 2.66 7.23 10.94
CA LEU A 181 2.98 5.79 10.88
C LEU A 181 3.27 5.20 12.27
N THR A 182 3.82 6.02 13.17
CA THR A 182 4.17 5.63 14.55
C THR A 182 3.06 5.93 15.56
N ALA A 183 2.04 6.70 15.19
CA ALA A 183 0.89 6.99 16.05
C ALA A 183 -0.03 5.77 16.20
N GLN A 184 -0.62 5.64 17.40
CA GLN A 184 -1.66 4.64 17.63
C GLN A 184 -2.92 4.94 16.82
N SER A 185 -3.30 6.21 16.67
CA SER A 185 -4.48 6.63 15.88
C SER A 185 -4.15 7.77 14.94
N LEU A 186 -4.84 7.78 13.76
CA LEU A 186 -4.82 8.89 12.82
C LEU A 186 -5.78 10.00 13.26
#